data_ed081ab58914cc545bbdd6ae3fa0d128
#
_entry.id   ed081ab58914cc545bbdd6ae3fa0d128
#
_cell.length_a   1.000
_cell.length_b   1.000
_cell.length_c   1.000
_cell.angle_alpha   90.00
_cell.angle_beta   90.00
_cell.angle_gamma   90.00
#
_symmetry.space_group_name_H-M   'P 1'
#
loop_
_entity.id
_entity.type
_entity.pdbx_description
1 polymer ?
#
loop_
_entity_poly.entity_id
_entity_poly.type
_entity_poly.pdbx_seq_one_letter_code
_entity_poly.pdbx_strand_id
1 'polypeptide(L)'
;MSGHSKWATIKHKKGETDAKRGKLFSKLSRAITVAAREGGTDVNMNIALANAVEKAKSESMPKDNIERAIQRGGGGADGVSYESILYEGYGPAGVAIIVDVLTDNKNRSAADIRNIFSNHGGQLAQPGAVAWVFERRGSVVVDGEKYSEDDVMAAAIDAGADDVVQDGEEFRVLTQPADFVAVREALTAAGIEFGQAELTMIPKSSVKLEENDARKTMKIIDALEDSDDVQEVYANFDIPDDILERLAG
;
A
#
# COMPACT_ATOMS: atom_id res chain seq x y z
N MET A 1 7.88 13.89 -3.08
CA MET A 1 7.15 12.72 -3.63
C MET A 1 7.81 11.43 -3.18
N SER A 2 7.06 10.40 -2.85
CA SER A 2 7.64 9.08 -2.59
C SER A 2 7.91 8.39 -3.93
N GLY A 3 9.17 8.05 -4.23
CA GLY A 3 9.54 7.29 -5.44
C GLY A 3 8.81 5.95 -5.57
N HIS A 4 8.33 5.42 -4.44
CA HIS A 4 7.54 4.20 -4.40
C HIS A 4 6.20 4.35 -5.14
N SER A 5 5.49 5.46 -5.00
CA SER A 5 4.22 5.71 -5.70
C SER A 5 4.42 5.80 -7.23
N LYS A 6 5.47 6.53 -7.67
CA LYS A 6 5.82 6.62 -9.10
C LYS A 6 6.18 5.25 -9.70
N TRP A 7 6.94 4.45 -8.97
CA TRP A 7 7.30 3.10 -9.41
C TRP A 7 6.07 2.19 -9.52
N ALA A 8 5.17 2.22 -8.55
CA ALA A 8 3.92 1.46 -8.58
C ALA A 8 3.10 1.80 -9.83
N THR A 9 2.94 3.08 -10.16
CA THR A 9 2.24 3.54 -11.37
C THR A 9 2.88 3.00 -12.67
N ILE A 10 4.23 3.02 -12.76
CA ILE A 10 4.96 2.48 -13.92
C ILE A 10 4.77 0.96 -14.04
N LYS A 11 4.81 0.25 -12.90
CA LYS A 11 4.63 -1.20 -12.83
C LYS A 11 3.23 -1.62 -13.31
N HIS A 12 2.19 -0.89 -12.90
CA HIS A 12 0.82 -1.11 -13.38
C HIS A 12 0.68 -0.91 -14.90
N LYS A 13 1.36 0.08 -15.49
CA LYS A 13 1.37 0.31 -16.95
C LYS A 13 2.02 -0.84 -17.76
N LYS A 14 2.93 -1.63 -17.17
CA LYS A 14 3.59 -2.78 -17.85
C LYS A 14 2.73 -4.05 -17.95
N GLY A 15 1.53 -4.07 -17.44
CA GLY A 15 0.58 -5.19 -17.53
C GLY A 15 0.88 -6.30 -16.52
N GLU A 16 -0.06 -6.56 -15.66
CA GLU A 16 -0.01 -7.70 -14.75
C GLU A 16 -0.22 -9.01 -15.53
N THR A 17 0.66 -9.97 -15.29
CA THR A 17 0.42 -11.34 -15.74
C THR A 17 -0.68 -11.98 -14.90
N ASP A 18 -1.46 -12.92 -15.47
CA ASP A 18 -2.52 -13.64 -14.75
C ASP A 18 -2.03 -14.26 -13.43
N ALA A 19 -0.76 -14.70 -13.39
CA ALA A 19 -0.15 -15.25 -12.18
C ALA A 19 0.01 -14.19 -11.06
N LYS A 20 0.45 -12.98 -11.39
CA LYS A 20 0.58 -11.86 -10.42
C LYS A 20 -0.79 -11.43 -9.91
N ARG A 21 -1.78 -11.35 -10.78
CA ARG A 21 -3.17 -11.05 -10.41
C ARG A 21 -3.76 -12.11 -9.48
N GLY A 22 -3.46 -13.39 -9.71
CA GLY A 22 -3.85 -14.49 -8.84
C GLY A 22 -3.25 -14.37 -7.43
N LYS A 23 -1.96 -14.01 -7.32
CA LYS A 23 -1.29 -13.75 -6.03
C LYS A 23 -1.92 -12.56 -5.31
N LEU A 24 -2.14 -11.44 -6.00
CA LEU A 24 -2.79 -10.25 -5.45
C LEU A 24 -4.16 -10.59 -4.87
N PHE A 25 -5.00 -11.30 -5.62
CA PHE A 25 -6.33 -11.71 -5.16
C PHE A 25 -6.27 -12.67 -3.95
N SER A 26 -5.24 -13.49 -3.86
CA SER A 26 -5.03 -14.35 -2.70
C SER A 26 -4.69 -13.56 -1.44
N LYS A 27 -3.83 -12.53 -1.56
CA LYS A 27 -3.48 -11.60 -0.47
C LYS A 27 -4.71 -10.80 -0.01
N LEU A 28 -5.46 -10.22 -0.94
CA LEU A 28 -6.69 -9.48 -0.65
C LEU A 28 -7.75 -10.36 0.01
N SER A 29 -7.94 -11.59 -0.47
CA SER A 29 -8.84 -12.56 0.17
C SER A 29 -8.43 -12.87 1.60
N ARG A 30 -7.13 -13.03 1.88
CA ARG A 30 -6.61 -13.26 3.22
C ARG A 30 -6.89 -12.07 4.14
N ALA A 31 -6.59 -10.84 3.69
CA ALA A 31 -6.87 -9.63 4.45
C ALA A 31 -8.35 -9.48 4.80
N ILE A 32 -9.25 -9.68 3.84
CA ILE A 32 -10.71 -9.67 4.06
C ILE A 32 -11.12 -10.74 5.07
N THR A 33 -10.61 -11.97 4.93
CA THR A 33 -10.95 -13.09 5.82
C THR A 33 -10.54 -12.80 7.25
N VAL A 34 -9.35 -12.24 7.46
CA VAL A 34 -8.84 -11.89 8.79
C VAL A 34 -9.65 -10.75 9.39
N ALA A 35 -9.88 -9.67 8.64
CA ALA A 35 -10.69 -8.55 9.10
C ALA A 35 -12.12 -8.97 9.48
N ALA A 36 -12.75 -9.85 8.70
CA ALA A 36 -14.07 -10.38 9.01
C ALA A 36 -14.07 -11.29 10.25
N ARG A 37 -12.99 -12.03 10.49
CA ARG A 37 -12.84 -12.90 11.68
C ARG A 37 -12.68 -12.09 12.96
N GLU A 38 -11.88 -11.02 12.91
CA GLU A 38 -11.55 -10.21 14.08
C GLU A 38 -12.66 -9.24 14.48
N GLY A 39 -13.29 -8.60 13.49
CA GLY A 39 -14.26 -7.52 13.72
C GLY A 39 -15.71 -7.84 13.32
N GLY A 40 -15.98 -9.08 12.83
CA GLY A 40 -17.30 -9.48 12.34
C GLY A 40 -17.48 -9.22 10.84
N THR A 41 -18.51 -9.86 10.26
CA THR A 41 -18.77 -9.89 8.81
C THR A 41 -19.58 -8.72 8.27
N ASP A 42 -20.07 -7.84 9.13
CA ASP A 42 -20.81 -6.64 8.72
C ASP A 42 -19.84 -5.52 8.33
N VAL A 43 -19.78 -5.23 7.04
CA VAL A 43 -18.90 -4.19 6.46
C VAL A 43 -19.20 -2.79 7.05
N ASN A 44 -20.44 -2.52 7.44
CA ASN A 44 -20.83 -1.22 7.99
C ASN A 44 -20.40 -1.04 9.45
N MET A 45 -20.20 -2.14 10.16
CA MET A 45 -19.82 -2.15 11.58
C MET A 45 -18.33 -2.44 11.80
N ASN A 46 -17.62 -2.93 10.77
CA ASN A 46 -16.22 -3.34 10.83
C ASN A 46 -15.36 -2.48 9.87
N ILE A 47 -14.74 -1.44 10.39
CA ILE A 47 -13.92 -0.49 9.62
C ILE A 47 -12.76 -1.20 8.92
N ALA A 48 -12.09 -2.16 9.58
CA ALA A 48 -10.99 -2.91 8.98
C ALA A 48 -11.47 -3.74 7.78
N LEU A 49 -12.65 -4.37 7.88
CA LEU A 49 -13.26 -5.10 6.80
C LEU A 49 -13.70 -4.17 5.66
N ALA A 50 -14.29 -3.02 5.99
CA ALA A 50 -14.67 -2.01 5.00
C ALA A 50 -13.47 -1.59 4.15
N ASN A 51 -12.35 -1.25 4.79
CA ASN A 51 -11.12 -0.85 4.10
C ASN A 51 -10.55 -1.99 3.24
N ALA A 52 -10.52 -3.22 3.74
CA ALA A 52 -10.05 -4.38 2.99
C ALA A 52 -10.92 -4.69 1.76
N VAL A 53 -12.22 -4.53 1.88
CA VAL A 53 -13.19 -4.69 0.77
C VAL A 53 -13.02 -3.57 -0.27
N GLU A 54 -12.85 -2.34 0.16
CA GLU A 54 -12.61 -1.19 -0.72
C GLU A 54 -11.33 -1.38 -1.54
N LYS A 55 -10.24 -1.78 -0.87
CA LYS A 55 -8.98 -2.10 -1.54
C LYS A 55 -9.13 -3.24 -2.56
N ALA A 56 -9.89 -4.29 -2.22
CA ALA A 56 -10.15 -5.38 -3.15
C ALA A 56 -10.96 -4.92 -4.38
N LYS A 57 -11.90 -3.98 -4.20
CA LYS A 57 -12.68 -3.40 -5.30
C LYS A 57 -11.81 -2.51 -6.20
N SER A 58 -10.93 -1.67 -5.64
CA SER A 58 -10.02 -0.83 -6.42
C SER A 58 -9.08 -1.66 -7.30
N GLU A 59 -8.67 -2.85 -6.82
CA GLU A 59 -7.89 -3.84 -7.58
C GLU A 59 -8.75 -4.71 -8.52
N SER A 60 -10.00 -4.33 -8.74
CA SER A 60 -10.93 -5.05 -9.63
C SER A 60 -11.17 -6.51 -9.26
N MET A 61 -11.13 -6.83 -7.95
CA MET A 61 -11.44 -8.19 -7.48
C MET A 61 -12.93 -8.50 -7.67
N PRO A 62 -13.30 -9.66 -8.26
CA PRO A 62 -14.70 -10.02 -8.47
C PRO A 62 -15.50 -10.07 -7.15
N LYS A 63 -16.71 -9.55 -7.18
CA LYS A 63 -17.62 -9.49 -6.03
C LYS A 63 -17.80 -10.84 -5.33
N ASP A 64 -17.95 -11.92 -6.10
CA ASP A 64 -18.10 -13.28 -5.56
C ASP A 64 -16.86 -13.73 -4.74
N ASN A 65 -15.64 -13.25 -5.10
CA ASN A 65 -14.43 -13.56 -4.36
C ASN A 65 -14.41 -12.80 -3.03
N ILE A 66 -14.83 -11.54 -3.04
CA ILE A 66 -14.96 -10.71 -1.83
C ILE A 66 -15.96 -11.36 -0.87
N GLU A 67 -17.17 -11.69 -1.34
CA GLU A 67 -18.23 -12.31 -0.53
C GLU A 67 -17.78 -13.65 0.07
N ARG A 68 -17.11 -14.50 -0.72
CA ARG A 68 -16.56 -15.77 -0.23
C ARG A 68 -15.47 -15.56 0.84
N ALA A 69 -14.64 -14.53 0.72
CA ALA A 69 -13.63 -14.21 1.72
C ALA A 69 -14.26 -13.72 3.04
N ILE A 70 -15.30 -12.89 2.99
CA ILE A 70 -16.07 -12.44 4.15
C ILE A 70 -16.73 -13.65 4.85
N GLN A 71 -17.42 -14.51 4.10
CA GLN A 71 -18.08 -15.70 4.65
C GLN A 71 -17.07 -16.66 5.32
N ARG A 72 -15.89 -16.86 4.74
CA ARG A 72 -14.82 -17.66 5.32
C ARG A 72 -14.36 -17.10 6.67
N GLY A 73 -14.25 -15.77 6.79
CA GLY A 73 -13.92 -15.10 8.05
C GLY A 73 -14.97 -15.34 9.13
N GLY A 74 -16.26 -15.27 8.78
CA GLY A 74 -17.39 -15.49 9.69
C GLY A 74 -17.61 -16.94 10.09
N GLY A 75 -17.15 -17.91 9.28
CA GLY A 75 -17.45 -19.33 9.46
C GLY A 75 -16.67 -20.06 10.57
N GLY A 76 -15.63 -19.45 11.13
CA GLY A 76 -14.86 -20.02 12.26
C GLY A 76 -14.15 -21.36 12.02
N ALA A 77 -14.18 -21.90 10.79
CA ALA A 77 -13.93 -23.33 10.54
C ALA A 77 -12.47 -23.71 10.26
N ASP A 78 -11.59 -22.78 9.92
CA ASP A 78 -10.29 -23.18 9.33
C ASP A 78 -9.15 -23.34 10.34
N GLY A 79 -9.33 -23.06 11.63
CA GLY A 79 -8.29 -23.27 12.66
C GLY A 79 -6.96 -22.55 12.44
N VAL A 80 -6.80 -21.85 11.31
CA VAL A 80 -5.60 -21.10 10.96
C VAL A 80 -5.66 -19.72 11.61
N SER A 81 -4.74 -19.42 12.51
CA SER A 81 -4.57 -18.11 13.10
C SER A 81 -3.56 -17.33 12.26
N TYR A 82 -3.91 -16.12 11.86
CA TYR A 82 -3.00 -15.20 11.20
C TYR A 82 -2.53 -14.12 12.18
N GLU A 83 -1.26 -13.74 12.06
CA GLU A 83 -0.65 -12.64 12.79
C GLU A 83 -0.22 -11.55 11.81
N SER A 84 -0.54 -10.28 12.13
CA SER A 84 -0.01 -9.12 11.40
C SER A 84 1.31 -8.70 12.05
N ILE A 85 2.36 -8.58 11.26
CA ILE A 85 3.72 -8.27 11.72
C ILE A 85 4.33 -7.23 10.80
N LEU A 86 4.89 -6.16 11.40
CA LEU A 86 5.70 -5.18 10.66
C LEU A 86 7.18 -5.57 10.78
N TYR A 87 7.81 -5.81 9.65
CA TYR A 87 9.26 -5.95 9.56
C TYR A 87 9.88 -4.66 9.06
N GLU A 88 11.02 -4.33 9.62
CA GLU A 88 11.77 -3.12 9.32
C GLU A 88 13.15 -3.46 8.78
N GLY A 89 13.64 -2.70 7.82
CA GLY A 89 14.94 -2.93 7.24
C GLY A 89 15.49 -1.75 6.48
N TYR A 90 16.73 -1.91 6.07
CA TYR A 90 17.44 -0.97 5.20
C TYR A 90 17.73 -1.62 3.86
N GLY A 91 17.37 -0.94 2.80
CA GLY A 91 17.77 -1.24 1.43
C GLY A 91 19.10 -0.58 1.06
N PRO A 92 19.52 -0.68 -0.21
CA PRO A 92 20.67 0.01 -0.77
C PRO A 92 20.63 1.52 -0.47
N ALA A 93 21.79 2.14 -0.34
CA ALA A 93 21.95 3.57 -0.02
C ALA A 93 21.25 4.02 1.29
N GLY A 94 20.87 3.08 2.18
CA GLY A 94 20.22 3.40 3.45
C GLY A 94 18.72 3.69 3.32
N VAL A 95 18.09 3.26 2.24
CA VAL A 95 16.62 3.35 2.09
C VAL A 95 15.94 2.63 3.23
N ALA A 96 15.07 3.32 3.96
CA ALA A 96 14.23 2.73 4.98
C ALA A 96 13.08 1.95 4.32
N ILE A 97 12.85 0.71 4.76
CA ILE A 97 11.81 -0.17 4.23
C ILE A 97 11.00 -0.73 5.39
N ILE A 98 9.67 -0.60 5.31
CA ILE A 98 8.70 -1.30 6.17
C ILE A 98 8.00 -2.35 5.31
N VAL A 99 7.84 -3.54 5.85
CA VAL A 99 7.14 -4.65 5.22
C VAL A 99 5.99 -5.09 6.12
N ASP A 100 4.76 -4.88 5.66
CA ASP A 100 3.55 -5.36 6.35
C ASP A 100 3.28 -6.80 5.92
N VAL A 101 3.22 -7.68 6.90
CA VAL A 101 3.10 -9.14 6.70
C VAL A 101 1.90 -9.68 7.45
N LEU A 102 1.09 -10.47 6.75
CA LEU A 102 0.01 -11.24 7.33
C LEU A 102 0.28 -12.73 7.13
N THR A 103 0.65 -13.42 8.21
CA THR A 103 1.14 -14.79 8.12
C THR A 103 0.52 -15.72 9.16
N ASP A 104 0.44 -16.99 8.82
CA ASP A 104 0.12 -18.08 9.73
C ASP A 104 1.37 -18.71 10.39
N ASN A 105 2.58 -18.27 9.95
CA ASN A 105 3.85 -18.76 10.47
C ASN A 105 4.94 -17.69 10.46
N LYS A 106 5.06 -16.96 11.57
CA LYS A 106 6.02 -15.86 11.72
C LYS A 106 7.48 -16.27 11.54
N ASN A 107 7.85 -17.49 11.90
CA ASN A 107 9.24 -17.95 11.75
C ASN A 107 9.61 -18.15 10.28
N ARG A 108 8.70 -18.73 9.50
CA ARG A 108 8.86 -18.85 8.04
C ARG A 108 8.99 -17.49 7.42
N SER A 109 8.02 -16.58 7.64
CA SER A 109 8.03 -15.25 7.05
C SER A 109 9.24 -14.42 7.46
N ALA A 110 9.68 -14.50 8.72
CA ALA A 110 10.89 -13.82 9.19
C ALA A 110 12.15 -14.33 8.46
N ALA A 111 12.25 -15.65 8.20
CA ALA A 111 13.37 -16.22 7.47
C ALA A 111 13.35 -15.80 6.00
N ASP A 112 12.19 -15.84 5.36
CA ASP A 112 12.01 -15.46 3.96
C ASP A 112 12.33 -13.98 3.73
N ILE A 113 11.80 -13.08 4.56
CA ILE A 113 12.07 -11.65 4.49
C ILE A 113 13.55 -11.36 4.72
N ARG A 114 14.18 -12.00 5.73
CA ARG A 114 15.62 -11.83 5.96
C ARG A 114 16.44 -12.26 4.75
N ASN A 115 16.09 -13.37 4.12
CA ASN A 115 16.74 -13.87 2.92
C ASN A 115 16.56 -12.91 1.75
N ILE A 116 15.35 -12.34 1.55
CA ILE A 116 15.11 -11.35 0.50
C ILE A 116 16.00 -10.12 0.71
N PHE A 117 16.01 -9.54 1.92
CA PHE A 117 16.90 -8.40 2.21
C PHE A 117 18.35 -8.72 1.90
N SER A 118 18.87 -9.82 2.45
CA SER A 118 20.29 -10.22 2.31
C SER A 118 20.68 -10.47 0.86
N ASN A 119 19.82 -11.12 0.08
CA ASN A 119 20.12 -11.47 -1.32
C ASN A 119 20.10 -10.27 -2.27
N HIS A 120 19.45 -9.18 -1.88
CA HIS A 120 19.29 -7.99 -2.72
C HIS A 120 20.06 -6.77 -2.20
N GLY A 121 21.03 -6.99 -1.27
CA GLY A 121 21.91 -5.95 -0.78
C GLY A 121 21.31 -5.04 0.28
N GLY A 122 20.26 -5.49 0.95
CA GLY A 122 19.65 -4.86 2.12
C GLY A 122 19.95 -5.62 3.41
N GLN A 123 19.39 -5.14 4.51
CA GLN A 123 19.52 -5.73 5.83
C GLN A 123 18.21 -5.61 6.62
N LEU A 124 17.73 -6.73 7.14
CA LEU A 124 16.62 -6.72 8.12
C LEU A 124 17.12 -6.10 9.42
N ALA A 125 16.34 -5.15 9.97
CA ALA A 125 16.67 -4.41 11.17
C ALA A 125 15.82 -4.87 12.38
N GLN A 126 16.10 -4.29 13.54
CA GLN A 126 15.29 -4.49 14.73
C GLN A 126 14.02 -3.61 14.66
N PRO A 127 12.91 -4.01 15.30
CA PRO A 127 11.71 -3.18 15.40
C PRO A 127 12.03 -1.77 15.94
N GLY A 128 11.47 -0.73 15.32
CA GLY A 128 11.71 0.68 15.65
C GLY A 128 12.92 1.32 14.94
N ALA A 129 13.67 0.55 14.13
CA ALA A 129 14.82 1.08 13.43
C ALA A 129 14.49 2.12 12.36
N VAL A 130 13.39 1.93 11.63
CA VAL A 130 12.96 2.82 10.54
C VAL A 130 11.52 3.32 10.65
N ALA A 131 10.71 2.79 11.55
CA ALA A 131 9.29 3.17 11.69
C ALA A 131 9.10 4.69 11.90
N TRP A 132 10.03 5.36 12.58
CA TRP A 132 10.00 6.81 12.84
C TRP A 132 10.15 7.67 11.58
N VAL A 133 10.68 7.09 10.50
CA VAL A 133 10.80 7.75 9.18
C VAL A 133 9.42 7.93 8.53
N PHE A 134 8.47 7.09 8.90
CA PHE A 134 7.15 7.06 8.28
C PHE A 134 6.06 7.62 9.20
N GLU A 135 4.97 8.01 8.59
CA GLU A 135 3.77 8.46 9.28
C GLU A 135 2.54 7.82 8.61
N ARG A 136 1.62 7.31 9.43
CA ARG A 136 0.38 6.75 8.91
C ARG A 136 -0.56 7.88 8.52
N ARG A 137 -1.00 7.90 7.27
CA ARG A 137 -1.85 8.93 6.67
C ARG A 137 -2.98 8.30 5.86
N GLY A 138 -4.09 9.03 5.72
CA GLY A 138 -5.01 8.81 4.62
C GLY A 138 -4.45 9.43 3.34
N SER A 139 -4.59 8.72 2.24
CA SER A 139 -4.20 9.18 0.90
C SER A 139 -5.33 8.92 -0.07
N VAL A 140 -5.76 9.96 -0.79
CA VAL A 140 -6.72 9.84 -1.89
C VAL A 140 -6.06 10.41 -3.14
N VAL A 141 -6.08 9.63 -4.23
CA VAL A 141 -5.46 9.99 -5.51
C VAL A 141 -6.53 10.44 -6.48
N VAL A 142 -6.43 11.68 -6.94
CA VAL A 142 -7.37 12.33 -7.86
C VAL A 142 -6.66 12.60 -9.18
N ASP A 143 -7.34 12.34 -10.29
CA ASP A 143 -6.85 12.59 -11.64
C ASP A 143 -6.78 14.11 -11.92
N GLY A 144 -5.58 14.64 -12.07
CA GLY A 144 -5.34 16.08 -12.33
C GLY A 144 -5.63 16.52 -13.76
N GLU A 145 -5.88 15.58 -14.69
CA GLU A 145 -6.38 15.94 -16.02
C GLU A 145 -7.89 16.26 -15.99
N LYS A 146 -8.63 15.69 -15.01
CA LYS A 146 -10.07 15.89 -14.89
C LYS A 146 -10.47 17.03 -13.96
N TYR A 147 -9.68 17.29 -12.93
CA TYR A 147 -10.00 18.24 -11.88
C TYR A 147 -8.85 19.20 -11.64
N SER A 148 -9.17 20.47 -11.31
CA SER A 148 -8.15 21.45 -10.92
C SER A 148 -7.76 21.26 -9.44
N GLU A 149 -6.55 21.71 -9.08
CA GLU A 149 -6.10 21.72 -7.69
C GLU A 149 -7.06 22.49 -6.78
N ASP A 150 -7.57 23.64 -7.25
CA ASP A 150 -8.51 24.47 -6.51
C ASP A 150 -9.83 23.75 -6.21
N ASP A 151 -10.37 22.97 -7.16
CA ASP A 151 -11.59 22.20 -6.97
C ASP A 151 -11.40 21.10 -5.92
N VAL A 152 -10.25 20.39 -5.99
CA VAL A 152 -9.89 19.33 -5.04
C VAL A 152 -9.66 19.91 -3.64
N MET A 153 -8.93 21.03 -3.54
CA MET A 153 -8.69 21.72 -2.26
C MET A 153 -10.01 22.21 -1.64
N ALA A 154 -10.88 22.84 -2.42
CA ALA A 154 -12.17 23.33 -1.93
C ALA A 154 -13.06 22.21 -1.38
N ALA A 155 -13.01 21.02 -1.98
CA ALA A 155 -13.80 19.88 -1.51
C ALA A 155 -13.17 19.20 -0.29
N ALA A 156 -11.85 19.19 -0.16
CA ALA A 156 -11.15 18.35 0.81
C ALA A 156 -10.76 19.07 2.11
N ILE A 157 -10.35 20.35 2.06
CA ILE A 157 -9.77 21.06 3.21
C ILE A 157 -10.79 21.25 4.32
N ASP A 158 -12.00 21.68 4.01
CA ASP A 158 -13.06 21.87 5.01
C ASP A 158 -13.50 20.55 5.67
N ALA A 159 -13.26 19.42 5.00
CA ALA A 159 -13.54 18.08 5.53
C ALA A 159 -12.39 17.49 6.37
N GLY A 160 -11.26 18.19 6.49
CA GLY A 160 -10.14 17.80 7.34
C GLY A 160 -8.93 17.24 6.56
N ALA A 161 -8.79 17.53 5.28
CA ALA A 161 -7.54 17.25 4.58
C ALA A 161 -6.42 18.15 5.10
N ASP A 162 -5.25 17.57 5.37
CA ASP A 162 -4.07 18.32 5.80
C ASP A 162 -3.38 19.02 4.64
N ASP A 163 -3.39 18.39 3.45
CA ASP A 163 -2.68 18.91 2.28
C ASP A 163 -3.21 18.29 0.98
N VAL A 164 -3.03 19.00 -0.12
CA VAL A 164 -3.24 18.52 -1.49
C VAL A 164 -1.93 18.72 -2.25
N VAL A 165 -1.27 17.64 -2.61
CA VAL A 165 0.06 17.69 -3.23
C VAL A 165 -0.04 17.20 -4.66
N GLN A 166 0.50 17.99 -5.61
CA GLN A 166 0.63 17.55 -7.00
C GLN A 166 1.71 16.46 -7.10
N ASP A 167 1.36 15.32 -7.68
CA ASP A 167 2.24 14.18 -7.93
C ASP A 167 2.17 13.75 -9.40
N GLY A 168 2.96 14.42 -10.24
CA GLY A 168 2.90 14.27 -11.69
C GLY A 168 1.59 14.82 -12.26
N GLU A 169 0.81 13.97 -12.92
CA GLU A 169 -0.51 14.30 -13.51
C GLU A 169 -1.66 14.09 -12.52
N GLU A 170 -1.37 13.71 -11.26
CA GLU A 170 -2.36 13.40 -10.24
C GLU A 170 -2.25 14.40 -9.07
N PHE A 171 -3.34 14.56 -8.31
CA PHE A 171 -3.35 15.18 -7.00
C PHE A 171 -3.47 14.13 -5.92
N ARG A 172 -2.66 14.27 -4.87
CA ARG A 172 -2.71 13.43 -3.70
C ARG A 172 -3.23 14.23 -2.51
N VAL A 173 -4.44 13.88 -2.07
CA VAL A 173 -5.05 14.47 -0.87
C VAL A 173 -4.57 13.68 0.34
N LEU A 174 -3.95 14.38 1.31
CA LEU A 174 -3.40 13.78 2.52
C LEU A 174 -4.25 14.16 3.73
N THR A 175 -4.51 13.18 4.60
CA THR A 175 -5.31 13.37 5.81
C THR A 175 -4.69 12.70 7.02
N GLN A 176 -5.10 13.09 8.22
CA GLN A 176 -4.94 12.22 9.38
C GLN A 176 -5.82 10.98 9.21
N PRO A 177 -5.43 9.83 9.80
CA PRO A 177 -6.23 8.61 9.71
C PRO A 177 -7.68 8.77 10.20
N ALA A 178 -7.91 9.66 11.18
CA ALA A 178 -9.24 9.92 11.73
C ALA A 178 -10.17 10.63 10.74
N ASP A 179 -9.62 11.50 9.88
CA ASP A 179 -10.37 12.37 8.97
C ASP A 179 -10.53 11.75 7.57
N PHE A 180 -9.87 10.62 7.33
CA PHE A 180 -9.82 9.96 6.02
C PHE A 180 -11.20 9.67 5.43
N VAL A 181 -12.14 9.14 6.23
CA VAL A 181 -13.49 8.81 5.77
C VAL A 181 -14.26 10.07 5.42
N ALA A 182 -14.20 11.11 6.26
CA ALA A 182 -14.88 12.38 6.04
C ALA A 182 -14.41 13.07 4.75
N VAL A 183 -13.10 13.11 4.51
CA VAL A 183 -12.52 13.70 3.31
C VAL A 183 -12.94 12.92 2.05
N ARG A 184 -12.91 11.60 2.10
CA ARG A 184 -13.35 10.75 1.00
C ARG A 184 -14.83 10.98 0.65
N GLU A 185 -15.69 11.07 1.65
CA GLU A 185 -17.12 11.36 1.47
C GLU A 185 -17.36 12.75 0.90
N ALA A 186 -16.59 13.76 1.34
CA ALA A 186 -16.67 15.12 0.83
C ALA A 186 -16.26 15.21 -0.64
N LEU A 187 -15.18 14.55 -1.05
CA LEU A 187 -14.77 14.46 -2.46
C LEU A 187 -15.88 13.80 -3.31
N THR A 188 -16.46 12.72 -2.83
CA THR A 188 -17.57 12.04 -3.51
C THR A 188 -18.81 12.95 -3.64
N ALA A 189 -19.16 13.68 -2.57
CA ALA A 189 -20.29 14.63 -2.57
C ALA A 189 -20.06 15.81 -3.51
N ALA A 190 -18.82 16.24 -3.70
CA ALA A 190 -18.43 17.26 -4.66
C ALA A 190 -18.38 16.74 -6.12
N GLY A 191 -18.65 15.45 -6.35
CA GLY A 191 -18.58 14.84 -7.67
C GLY A 191 -17.15 14.59 -8.17
N ILE A 192 -16.15 14.60 -7.28
CA ILE A 192 -14.78 14.30 -7.62
C ILE A 192 -14.56 12.79 -7.55
N GLU A 193 -14.29 12.20 -8.71
CA GLU A 193 -13.90 10.80 -8.82
C GLU A 193 -12.42 10.64 -8.43
N PHE A 194 -12.10 9.59 -7.71
CA PHE A 194 -10.73 9.27 -7.33
C PHE A 194 -10.42 7.80 -7.66
N GLY A 195 -9.15 7.55 -7.98
CA GLY A 195 -8.69 6.20 -8.35
C GLY A 195 -8.43 5.34 -7.12
N GLN A 196 -7.54 5.78 -6.25
CA GLN A 196 -7.10 5.07 -5.06
C GLN A 196 -7.41 5.89 -3.81
N ALA A 197 -7.93 5.23 -2.77
CA ALA A 197 -8.15 5.83 -1.48
C ALA A 197 -7.83 4.82 -0.38
N GLU A 198 -6.79 5.07 0.43
CA GLU A 198 -6.32 4.12 1.44
C GLU A 198 -5.62 4.79 2.63
N LEU A 199 -5.54 4.05 3.74
CA LEU A 199 -4.65 4.38 4.84
C LEU A 199 -3.28 3.78 4.55
N THR A 200 -2.26 4.61 4.42
CA THR A 200 -0.92 4.22 3.99
C THR A 200 0.17 4.79 4.90
N MET A 201 1.41 4.37 4.70
CA MET A 201 2.58 4.91 5.38
C MET A 201 3.33 5.87 4.45
N ILE A 202 3.37 7.15 4.81
CA ILE A 202 4.05 8.18 4.04
C ILE A 202 5.40 8.51 4.69
N PRO A 203 6.50 8.49 3.92
CA PRO A 203 7.80 8.85 4.47
C PRO A 203 7.89 10.36 4.71
N LYS A 204 8.42 10.75 5.89
CA LYS A 204 8.72 12.15 6.27
C LYS A 204 9.95 12.70 5.56
N SER A 205 10.83 11.82 5.09
CA SER A 205 12.04 12.16 4.36
C SER A 205 12.35 11.10 3.34
N SER A 206 12.92 11.49 2.19
CA SER A 206 13.28 10.58 1.11
C SER A 206 14.80 10.50 0.92
N VAL A 207 15.25 9.35 0.43
CA VAL A 207 16.62 9.10 0.01
C VAL A 207 16.67 9.12 -1.52
N LYS A 208 17.34 10.13 -2.09
CA LYS A 208 17.54 10.21 -3.54
C LYS A 208 18.50 9.13 -4.01
N LEU A 209 18.09 8.35 -5.00
CA LEU A 209 18.86 7.22 -5.51
C LEU A 209 19.51 7.52 -6.85
N GLU A 210 20.76 7.08 -6.98
CA GLU A 210 21.45 6.93 -8.26
C GLU A 210 20.98 5.63 -8.96
N GLU A 211 21.19 5.54 -10.28
CA GLU A 211 20.65 4.44 -11.10
C GLU A 211 20.98 3.03 -10.59
N ASN A 212 22.21 2.79 -10.15
CA ASN A 212 22.64 1.47 -9.66
C ASN A 212 21.91 1.08 -8.36
N ASP A 213 21.75 2.01 -7.44
CA ASP A 213 21.06 1.76 -6.17
C ASP A 213 19.54 1.73 -6.37
N ALA A 214 19.00 2.54 -7.28
CA ALA A 214 17.61 2.45 -7.71
C ALA A 214 17.29 1.05 -8.26
N ARG A 215 18.13 0.53 -9.16
CA ARG A 215 17.96 -0.83 -9.73
C ARG A 215 17.98 -1.93 -8.66
N LYS A 216 18.85 -1.83 -7.67
CA LYS A 216 18.91 -2.79 -6.55
C LYS A 216 17.70 -2.65 -5.62
N THR A 217 17.30 -1.39 -5.32
CA THR A 217 16.13 -1.12 -4.48
C THR A 217 14.85 -1.65 -5.14
N MET A 218 14.67 -1.47 -6.44
CA MET A 218 13.54 -2.05 -7.16
C MET A 218 13.49 -3.57 -7.06
N LYS A 219 14.63 -4.24 -7.17
CA LYS A 219 14.70 -5.70 -7.03
C LYS A 219 14.31 -6.19 -5.65
N ILE A 220 14.69 -5.48 -4.58
CA ILE A 220 14.30 -5.86 -3.22
C ILE A 220 12.80 -5.63 -3.00
N ILE A 221 12.24 -4.51 -3.47
CA ILE A 221 10.80 -4.23 -3.41
C ILE A 221 10.01 -5.29 -4.17
N ASP A 222 10.37 -5.57 -5.42
CA ASP A 222 9.70 -6.60 -6.24
C ASP A 222 9.74 -7.97 -5.56
N ALA A 223 10.87 -8.37 -4.99
CA ALA A 223 11.00 -9.65 -4.31
C ALA A 223 10.17 -9.72 -3.00
N LEU A 224 10.05 -8.60 -2.27
CA LEU A 224 9.20 -8.51 -1.09
C LEU A 224 7.72 -8.58 -1.49
N GLU A 225 7.31 -7.82 -2.49
CA GLU A 225 5.93 -7.82 -3.00
C GLU A 225 5.53 -9.17 -3.61
N ASP A 226 6.47 -9.91 -4.17
CA ASP A 226 6.23 -11.27 -4.68
C ASP A 226 6.05 -12.33 -3.57
N SER A 227 6.38 -12.04 -2.32
CA SER A 227 6.14 -12.95 -1.20
C SER A 227 4.65 -13.03 -0.87
N ASP A 228 4.14 -14.25 -0.68
CA ASP A 228 2.70 -14.50 -0.45
C ASP A 228 2.21 -13.92 0.90
N ASP A 229 3.08 -13.85 1.90
CA ASP A 229 2.73 -13.34 3.24
C ASP A 229 2.83 -11.81 3.35
N VAL A 230 3.55 -11.15 2.43
CA VAL A 230 3.67 -9.68 2.41
C VAL A 230 2.39 -9.07 1.85
N GLN A 231 1.79 -8.16 2.61
CA GLN A 231 0.61 -7.38 2.19
C GLN A 231 1.02 -6.09 1.49
N GLU A 232 1.91 -5.31 2.13
CA GLU A 232 2.37 -4.01 1.64
C GLU A 232 3.86 -3.84 1.93
N VAL A 233 4.50 -3.06 1.07
CA VAL A 233 5.89 -2.61 1.25
C VAL A 233 5.93 -1.09 1.16
N TYR A 234 6.50 -0.43 2.16
CA TYR A 234 6.69 1.01 2.18
C TYR A 234 8.17 1.33 2.19
N ALA A 235 8.58 2.29 1.38
CA ALA A 235 9.99 2.67 1.29
C ALA A 235 10.14 4.18 1.06
N ASN A 236 11.22 4.76 1.58
CA ASN A 236 11.46 6.19 1.54
C ASN A 236 12.44 6.62 0.43
N PHE A 237 12.54 5.88 -0.65
CA PHE A 237 13.38 6.27 -1.77
C PHE A 237 12.71 7.33 -2.67
N ASP A 238 13.55 8.12 -3.32
CA ASP A 238 13.17 9.00 -4.42
C ASP A 238 14.07 8.72 -5.63
N ILE A 239 13.46 8.43 -6.78
CA ILE A 239 14.17 8.15 -8.02
C ILE A 239 13.84 9.25 -9.02
N PRO A 240 14.84 9.97 -9.56
CA PRO A 240 14.64 10.95 -10.63
C PRO A 240 13.93 10.36 -11.83
N ASP A 241 13.07 11.14 -12.49
CA ASP A 241 12.22 10.68 -13.58
C ASP A 241 13.04 10.13 -14.77
N ASP A 242 14.19 10.74 -15.07
CA ASP A 242 15.12 10.29 -16.10
C ASP A 242 15.73 8.90 -15.82
N ILE A 243 15.93 8.57 -14.53
CA ILE A 243 16.37 7.25 -14.10
C ILE A 243 15.21 6.25 -14.16
N LEU A 244 14.00 6.66 -13.73
CA LEU A 244 12.81 5.82 -13.80
C LEU A 244 12.50 5.39 -15.24
N GLU A 245 12.57 6.31 -16.19
CA GLU A 245 12.38 6.02 -17.62
C GLU A 245 13.39 4.97 -18.13
N ARG A 246 14.67 5.10 -17.78
CA ARG A 246 15.70 4.13 -18.13
C ARG A 246 15.51 2.76 -17.50
N LEU A 247 14.96 2.70 -16.28
CA LEU A 247 14.68 1.43 -15.61
C LEU A 247 13.41 0.76 -16.14
N ALA A 248 12.50 1.56 -16.70
CA ALA A 248 11.22 1.08 -17.25
C ALA A 248 11.35 0.54 -18.69
N GLY A 249 12.35 1.00 -19.49
CA GLY A 249 12.65 0.52 -20.85
C GLY A 249 13.35 -0.81 -20.85
#